data_5c88e732165e45292d5a8427aafd74a2
#
_entry.id   5c88e732165e45292d5a8427aafd74a2
#
_cell.length_a   1.000
_cell.length_b   1.000
_cell.length_c   1.000
_cell.angle_alpha   90.00
_cell.angle_beta   90.00
_cell.angle_gamma   90.00
#
_symmetry.space_group_name_H-M   'P 1'
#
loop_
_entity.id
_entity.type
_entity.pdbx_description
1 polymer ?
#
loop_
_entity_poly.entity_id
_entity_poly.type
_entity_poly.pdbx_seq_one_letter_code
_entity_poly.pdbx_strand_id
1 'polypeptide(L)'
;MTKSILKRILCGILAVLCAVVFFIPPRNVKALSDPIDEIELYSISVSITDTGSMNVDYLITWKVLDDKKEGPLTWVKIGVPTGDVDHIRATSDNIKKAKFYREGSDTFIRVDFKDEYHAGDEVTFSFSCVMYNQWRNNGNTATYSFTPGWFDEIAVDNYVIKWKADKVNLVRPACPASGGFYVWTGALDPGDKVTVAITYDRSDFNFQRHDVLRWDSEVLSAFARPIAILVLSVVMVFVRIKFGDKYDDGDGGYFGGRHFHGGGGCACACACACACAGGGRAGCSAKDFYGTKLSSARVRARLKKELKEDAESEAL
;
A
#
# COMPACT_ATOMS: atom_id res chain seq x y z
N MET A 1 13.99 -37.75 54.02
CA MET A 1 14.51 -37.72 52.62
C MET A 1 13.66 -36.89 51.64
N THR A 2 12.40 -36.66 51.88
CA THR A 2 11.44 -36.00 50.92
C THR A 2 11.55 -34.46 50.80
N LYS A 3 11.90 -33.74 51.86
CA LYS A 3 11.99 -32.25 51.82
C LYS A 3 13.16 -31.70 50.97
N SER A 4 14.25 -32.45 50.87
CA SER A 4 15.44 -32.04 50.08
C SER A 4 15.21 -32.21 48.59
N ILE A 5 14.50 -33.26 48.18
CA ILE A 5 14.14 -33.52 46.77
C ILE A 5 13.15 -32.49 46.28
N LEU A 6 12.15 -32.14 47.09
CA LEU A 6 11.14 -31.12 46.76
C LEU A 6 11.77 -29.72 46.53
N LYS A 7 12.76 -29.34 47.39
CA LYS A 7 13.50 -28.08 47.19
C LYS A 7 14.30 -28.05 45.88
N ARG A 8 14.94 -29.16 45.50
CA ARG A 8 15.71 -29.25 44.24
C ARG A 8 14.81 -29.17 43.02
N ILE A 9 13.64 -29.81 43.07
CA ILE A 9 12.63 -29.72 41.99
C ILE A 9 12.09 -28.29 41.88
N LEU A 10 11.78 -27.63 42.99
CA LEU A 10 11.29 -26.25 43.01
C LEU A 10 12.33 -25.26 42.48
N CYS A 11 13.60 -25.39 42.83
CA CYS A 11 14.68 -24.59 42.25
C CYS A 11 14.88 -24.85 40.77
N GLY A 12 14.75 -26.10 40.31
CA GLY A 12 14.80 -26.42 38.87
C GLY A 12 13.67 -25.77 38.06
N ILE A 13 12.44 -25.83 38.58
CA ILE A 13 11.29 -25.20 37.95
C ILE A 13 11.47 -23.68 37.92
N LEU A 14 11.95 -23.05 38.99
CA LEU A 14 12.21 -21.62 39.06
C LEU A 14 13.29 -21.19 38.05
N ALA A 15 14.37 -21.98 37.91
CA ALA A 15 15.44 -21.72 36.94
C ALA A 15 14.93 -21.80 35.48
N VAL A 16 14.07 -22.78 35.17
CA VAL A 16 13.45 -22.92 33.85
C VAL A 16 12.49 -21.76 33.58
N LEU A 17 11.71 -21.34 34.58
CA LEU A 17 10.81 -20.19 34.44
C LEU A 17 11.60 -18.89 34.20
N CYS A 18 12.70 -18.66 34.90
CA CYS A 18 13.58 -17.51 34.65
C CYS A 18 14.21 -17.57 33.25
N ALA A 19 14.64 -18.74 32.77
CA ALA A 19 15.21 -18.90 31.45
C ALA A 19 14.17 -18.57 30.35
N VAL A 20 12.90 -18.99 30.50
CA VAL A 20 11.84 -18.70 29.57
C VAL A 20 11.56 -17.19 29.47
N VAL A 21 11.62 -16.45 30.57
CA VAL A 21 11.43 -14.99 30.60
C VAL A 21 12.58 -14.28 29.86
N PHE A 22 13.80 -14.77 29.93
CA PHE A 22 14.95 -14.19 29.22
C PHE A 22 14.96 -14.49 27.70
N PHE A 23 14.24 -15.52 27.25
CA PHE A 23 14.11 -15.86 25.83
C PHE A 23 12.91 -15.23 25.14
N ILE A 24 12.07 -14.43 25.84
CA ILE A 24 11.06 -13.61 25.20
C ILE A 24 11.81 -12.46 24.54
N PRO A 25 11.91 -12.41 23.18
CA PRO A 25 12.55 -11.28 22.53
C PRO A 25 11.81 -10.01 22.97
N PRO A 26 12.52 -8.91 23.28
CA PRO A 26 11.87 -7.65 23.57
C PRO A 26 10.96 -7.34 22.36
N ARG A 27 9.66 -7.25 22.60
CA ARG A 27 8.77 -6.68 21.60
C ARG A 27 9.34 -5.30 21.32
N ASN A 28 9.81 -5.09 20.10
CA ASN A 28 10.17 -3.76 19.64
C ASN A 28 8.89 -2.92 19.75
N VAL A 29 8.75 -2.24 20.87
CA VAL A 29 7.83 -1.12 20.98
C VAL A 29 8.44 -0.09 20.04
N LYS A 30 7.92 0.02 18.81
CA LYS A 30 8.22 1.19 17.98
C LYS A 30 7.97 2.39 18.89
N ALA A 31 9.00 3.18 19.14
CA ALA A 31 8.81 4.47 19.76
C ALA A 31 7.77 5.17 18.91
N LEU A 32 6.61 5.45 19.50
CA LEU A 32 5.54 6.17 18.85
C LEU A 32 6.13 7.56 18.57
N SER A 33 6.57 7.79 17.34
CA SER A 33 6.91 9.15 16.91
C SER A 33 5.63 9.97 17.06
N ASP A 34 5.74 11.21 17.53
CA ASP A 34 4.59 12.09 17.61
C ASP A 34 3.85 12.08 16.26
N PRO A 35 2.53 11.89 16.26
CA PRO A 35 1.76 11.82 15.03
C PRO A 35 1.91 13.14 14.26
N ILE A 36 2.12 13.03 12.97
CA ILE A 36 2.27 14.20 12.09
C ILE A 36 0.94 14.63 11.46
N ASP A 37 -0.02 13.72 11.44
CA ASP A 37 -1.34 13.91 10.86
C ASP A 37 -2.40 13.18 11.70
N GLU A 38 -3.65 13.61 11.54
CA GLU A 38 -4.84 13.04 12.15
C GLU A 38 -6.00 13.11 11.15
N ILE A 39 -6.87 12.10 11.15
CA ILE A 39 -8.09 12.11 10.34
C ILE A 39 -9.28 12.29 11.25
N GLU A 40 -9.86 13.47 11.26
CA GLU A 40 -11.02 13.80 12.09
C GLU A 40 -12.31 13.11 11.59
N LEU A 41 -12.44 13.00 10.25
CA LEU A 41 -13.56 12.32 9.61
C LEU A 41 -13.10 11.47 8.42
N TYR A 42 -13.51 10.21 8.41
CA TYR A 42 -13.35 9.28 7.29
C TYR A 42 -14.70 8.70 6.89
N SER A 43 -15.45 9.44 6.08
CA SER A 43 -16.80 9.06 5.64
C SER A 43 -16.77 8.42 4.26
N ILE A 44 -17.39 7.24 4.16
CA ILE A 44 -17.47 6.45 2.94
C ILE A 44 -18.91 6.07 2.69
N SER A 45 -19.44 6.40 1.51
CA SER A 45 -20.79 6.01 1.10
C SER A 45 -20.71 5.03 -0.06
N VAL A 46 -21.41 3.90 0.07
CA VAL A 46 -21.36 2.80 -0.92
C VAL A 46 -22.76 2.50 -1.43
N SER A 47 -22.87 2.37 -2.75
CA SER A 47 -24.06 1.85 -3.41
C SER A 47 -23.68 0.85 -4.50
N ILE A 48 -24.52 -0.16 -4.72
CA ILE A 48 -24.30 -1.20 -5.73
C ILE A 48 -25.11 -0.88 -6.98
N THR A 49 -24.47 -0.98 -8.14
CA THR A 49 -25.13 -0.83 -9.45
C THR A 49 -25.82 -2.13 -9.86
N ASP A 50 -26.70 -2.07 -10.86
CA ASP A 50 -27.37 -3.26 -11.41
C ASP A 50 -26.39 -4.32 -11.96
N THR A 51 -25.17 -3.92 -12.33
CA THR A 51 -24.12 -4.83 -12.81
C THR A 51 -23.21 -5.38 -11.69
N GLY A 52 -23.48 -5.03 -10.44
CA GLY A 52 -22.69 -5.47 -9.29
C GLY A 52 -21.42 -4.66 -9.03
N SER A 53 -21.22 -3.54 -9.73
CA SER A 53 -20.12 -2.62 -9.42
C SER A 53 -20.48 -1.76 -8.20
N MET A 54 -19.45 -1.33 -7.46
CA MET A 54 -19.60 -0.47 -6.30
C MET A 54 -19.31 0.98 -6.68
N ASN A 55 -20.30 1.87 -6.54
CA ASN A 55 -20.03 3.31 -6.49
C ASN A 55 -19.63 3.66 -5.06
N VAL A 56 -18.50 4.30 -4.92
CA VAL A 56 -17.94 4.66 -3.60
C VAL A 56 -17.60 6.15 -3.59
N ASP A 57 -18.20 6.86 -2.64
CA ASP A 57 -17.95 8.27 -2.40
C ASP A 57 -17.18 8.43 -1.10
N TYR A 58 -16.10 9.18 -1.12
CA TYR A 58 -15.26 9.51 0.02
C TYR A 58 -15.42 10.97 0.40
N LEU A 59 -15.56 11.24 1.69
CA LEU A 59 -15.46 12.55 2.31
C LEU A 59 -14.52 12.44 3.50
N ILE A 60 -13.39 13.16 3.46
CA ILE A 60 -12.31 13.05 4.42
C ILE A 60 -11.97 14.42 4.96
N THR A 61 -11.90 14.55 6.28
CA THR A 61 -11.36 15.71 6.97
C THR A 61 -10.02 15.31 7.58
N TRP A 62 -8.97 15.94 7.11
CA TRP A 62 -7.58 15.68 7.46
C TRP A 62 -6.97 16.87 8.13
N LYS A 63 -6.28 16.66 9.25
CA LYS A 63 -5.60 17.69 10.03
C LYS A 63 -4.11 17.44 10.05
N VAL A 64 -3.34 18.47 9.76
CA VAL A 64 -1.90 18.45 9.79
C VAL A 64 -1.44 18.84 11.21
N LEU A 65 -0.76 17.94 11.92
CA LEU A 65 -0.28 18.19 13.27
C LEU A 65 1.16 18.75 13.28
N ASP A 66 2.02 18.24 12.39
CA ASP A 66 3.41 18.70 12.27
C ASP A 66 3.87 18.64 10.80
N ASP A 67 4.42 19.74 10.31
CA ASP A 67 4.97 19.86 8.96
C ASP A 67 6.50 20.05 8.93
N LYS A 68 7.18 20.03 10.09
CA LYS A 68 8.62 20.31 10.20
C LYS A 68 9.48 19.18 9.62
N LYS A 69 9.00 17.92 9.76
CA LYS A 69 9.76 16.74 9.33
C LYS A 69 9.58 16.44 7.85
N GLU A 70 8.36 16.59 7.34
CA GLU A 70 7.96 16.15 5.99
C GLU A 70 7.49 17.29 5.07
N GLY A 71 7.44 18.51 5.59
CA GLY A 71 6.93 19.68 4.88
C GLY A 71 5.39 19.74 4.88
N PRO A 72 4.79 20.72 4.20
CA PRO A 72 3.35 20.89 4.14
C PRO A 72 2.67 19.75 3.41
N LEU A 73 1.40 19.52 3.74
CA LEU A 73 0.57 18.52 3.07
C LEU A 73 0.15 19.04 1.70
N THR A 74 0.62 18.39 0.63
CA THR A 74 0.29 18.73 -0.76
C THR A 74 -0.47 17.61 -1.48
N TRP A 75 -0.42 16.39 -0.94
CA TRP A 75 -1.11 15.21 -1.46
C TRP A 75 -1.25 14.11 -0.42
N VAL A 76 -2.23 13.24 -0.63
CA VAL A 76 -2.47 12.04 0.18
C VAL A 76 -2.66 10.80 -0.68
N LYS A 77 -2.43 9.62 -0.11
CA LYS A 77 -2.79 8.33 -0.69
C LYS A 77 -3.90 7.70 0.15
N ILE A 78 -5.02 7.39 -0.48
CA ILE A 78 -6.13 6.68 0.14
C ILE A 78 -6.17 5.27 -0.42
N GLY A 79 -5.97 4.28 0.45
CA GLY A 79 -5.97 2.86 0.07
C GLY A 79 -7.32 2.40 -0.46
N VAL A 80 -7.30 1.53 -1.46
CA VAL A 80 -8.50 0.89 -2.01
C VAL A 80 -8.32 -0.63 -2.06
N PRO A 81 -9.38 -1.41 -1.81
CA PRO A 81 -9.28 -2.88 -1.67
C PRO A 81 -9.01 -3.61 -2.99
N THR A 82 -8.97 -2.91 -4.11
CA THR A 82 -8.83 -3.52 -5.43
C THR A 82 -8.04 -2.65 -6.41
N GLY A 83 -7.40 -3.29 -7.38
CA GLY A 83 -6.83 -2.64 -8.56
C GLY A 83 -7.87 -2.33 -9.65
N ASP A 84 -9.04 -2.98 -9.59
CA ASP A 84 -10.13 -2.75 -10.56
C ASP A 84 -10.98 -1.54 -10.14
N VAL A 85 -10.35 -0.36 -10.15
CA VAL A 85 -10.97 0.93 -9.81
C VAL A 85 -10.93 1.84 -11.02
N ASP A 86 -12.05 2.48 -11.36
CA ASP A 86 -12.10 3.47 -12.43
C ASP A 86 -13.06 4.62 -12.10
N HIS A 87 -13.28 5.51 -13.07
CA HIS A 87 -14.17 6.66 -12.91
C HIS A 87 -13.86 7.52 -11.67
N ILE A 88 -12.55 7.66 -11.35
CA ILE A 88 -12.08 8.47 -10.22
C ILE A 88 -12.33 9.94 -10.54
N ARG A 89 -13.10 10.63 -9.69
CA ARG A 89 -13.49 12.03 -9.87
C ARG A 89 -13.33 12.79 -8.57
N ALA A 90 -12.63 13.92 -8.62
CA ALA A 90 -12.68 14.91 -7.56
C ALA A 90 -14.09 15.51 -7.48
N THR A 91 -14.65 15.57 -6.26
CA THR A 91 -15.97 16.15 -6.01
C THR A 91 -15.88 17.42 -5.15
N SER A 92 -14.70 17.75 -4.64
CA SER A 92 -14.38 19.03 -3.99
C SER A 92 -13.42 19.86 -4.80
N ASP A 93 -13.53 21.18 -4.69
CA ASP A 93 -12.79 22.15 -5.52
C ASP A 93 -11.31 22.28 -5.14
N ASN A 94 -10.91 21.90 -3.93
CA ASN A 94 -9.53 21.98 -3.46
C ASN A 94 -8.63 20.86 -4.01
N ILE A 95 -9.19 19.86 -4.68
CA ILE A 95 -8.43 18.81 -5.35
C ILE A 95 -7.96 19.31 -6.71
N LYS A 96 -6.66 19.24 -6.95
CA LYS A 96 -6.03 19.48 -8.25
C LYS A 96 -6.17 18.27 -9.16
N LYS A 97 -5.97 17.06 -8.60
CA LYS A 97 -6.02 15.80 -9.34
C LYS A 97 -6.26 14.63 -8.39
N ALA A 98 -7.14 13.72 -8.79
CA ALA A 98 -7.29 12.42 -8.15
C ALA A 98 -7.03 11.31 -9.19
N LYS A 99 -6.19 10.33 -8.88
CA LYS A 99 -5.84 9.26 -9.82
C LYS A 99 -5.50 7.96 -9.10
N PHE A 100 -5.70 6.85 -9.79
CA PHE A 100 -5.21 5.56 -9.35
C PHE A 100 -3.68 5.55 -9.29
N TYR A 101 -3.15 4.93 -8.24
CA TYR A 101 -1.74 4.76 -8.01
C TYR A 101 -1.47 3.35 -7.46
N ARG A 102 -0.40 2.72 -7.92
CA ARG A 102 0.02 1.40 -7.44
C ARG A 102 1.46 1.49 -6.94
N GLU A 103 1.72 0.83 -5.83
CA GLU A 103 3.06 0.72 -5.26
C GLU A 103 3.29 -0.74 -4.83
N GLY A 104 4.05 -1.47 -5.64
CA GLY A 104 4.16 -2.92 -5.51
C GLY A 104 2.80 -3.61 -5.66
N SER A 105 2.36 -4.31 -4.62
CA SER A 105 1.03 -4.97 -4.55
C SER A 105 -0.09 -4.04 -4.08
N ASP A 106 0.25 -2.90 -3.51
CA ASP A 106 -0.69 -2.02 -2.85
C ASP A 106 -1.34 -1.04 -3.84
N THR A 107 -2.61 -0.77 -3.64
CA THR A 107 -3.45 0.02 -4.54
C THR A 107 -4.05 1.21 -3.80
N PHE A 108 -3.95 2.39 -4.42
CA PHE A 108 -4.34 3.66 -3.81
C PHE A 108 -5.05 4.57 -4.82
N ILE A 109 -5.81 5.52 -4.29
CA ILE A 109 -6.15 6.74 -5.00
C ILE A 109 -5.27 7.85 -4.42
N ARG A 110 -4.37 8.40 -5.26
CA ARG A 110 -3.60 9.58 -4.92
C ARG A 110 -4.43 10.81 -5.21
N VAL A 111 -4.54 11.68 -4.22
CA VAL A 111 -5.22 12.97 -4.27
C VAL A 111 -4.17 14.07 -4.12
N ASP A 112 -3.95 14.84 -5.16
CA ASP A 112 -3.06 16.01 -5.15
C ASP A 112 -3.93 17.26 -4.90
N PHE A 113 -3.54 18.11 -3.95
CA PHE A 113 -4.25 19.34 -3.61
C PHE A 113 -3.81 20.53 -4.47
N LYS A 114 -4.63 21.57 -4.53
CA LYS A 114 -4.30 22.84 -5.18
C LYS A 114 -3.39 23.70 -4.32
N ASP A 115 -3.62 23.65 -3.01
CA ASP A 115 -2.95 24.44 -1.99
C ASP A 115 -2.09 23.54 -1.09
N GLU A 116 -1.18 24.17 -0.35
CA GLU A 116 -0.35 23.54 0.67
C GLU A 116 -0.99 23.75 2.05
N TYR A 117 -1.02 22.70 2.89
CA TYR A 117 -1.56 22.77 4.24
C TYR A 117 -0.44 22.56 5.26
N HIS A 118 -0.36 23.47 6.23
CA HIS A 118 0.67 23.52 7.26
C HIS A 118 0.19 22.98 8.60
N ALA A 119 1.11 22.87 9.57
CA ALA A 119 0.78 22.43 10.91
C ALA A 119 -0.31 23.31 11.53
N GLY A 120 -1.40 22.68 11.99
CA GLY A 120 -2.61 23.32 12.49
C GLY A 120 -3.72 23.50 11.46
N ASP A 121 -3.43 23.31 10.17
CA ASP A 121 -4.46 23.38 9.12
C ASP A 121 -5.30 22.11 9.06
N GLU A 122 -6.56 22.29 8.72
CA GLU A 122 -7.54 21.26 8.46
C GLU A 122 -8.00 21.33 7.01
N VAL A 123 -8.06 20.17 6.31
CA VAL A 123 -8.55 20.10 4.94
C VAL A 123 -9.65 19.07 4.82
N THR A 124 -10.81 19.50 4.38
CA THR A 124 -11.91 18.61 3.98
C THR A 124 -11.92 18.47 2.47
N PHE A 125 -11.88 17.23 2.00
CA PHE A 125 -11.90 16.93 0.56
C PHE A 125 -12.75 15.71 0.27
N SER A 126 -13.25 15.62 -0.96
CA SER A 126 -14.10 14.53 -1.39
C SER A 126 -13.81 14.11 -2.82
N PHE A 127 -13.95 12.82 -3.06
CA PHE A 127 -13.83 12.22 -4.38
C PHE A 127 -14.72 10.96 -4.48
N SER A 128 -15.03 10.56 -5.70
CA SER A 128 -15.77 9.33 -5.99
C SER A 128 -15.00 8.40 -6.90
N CYS A 129 -15.31 7.11 -6.84
CA CYS A 129 -14.79 6.11 -7.76
C CYS A 129 -15.78 4.96 -7.94
N VAL A 130 -15.52 4.14 -8.96
CA VAL A 130 -16.23 2.87 -9.19
C VAL A 130 -15.24 1.73 -8.97
N MET A 131 -15.62 0.78 -8.11
CA MET A 131 -14.83 -0.43 -7.86
C MET A 131 -15.55 -1.63 -8.46
N TYR A 132 -14.82 -2.45 -9.20
CA TYR A 132 -15.34 -3.63 -9.88
C TYR A 132 -14.91 -4.91 -9.18
N ASN A 133 -15.60 -6.01 -9.49
CA ASN A 133 -15.24 -7.37 -9.08
C ASN A 133 -15.13 -7.60 -7.56
N GLN A 134 -15.83 -6.80 -6.72
CA GLN A 134 -15.74 -6.87 -5.25
C GLN A 134 -16.69 -7.89 -4.62
N TRP A 135 -17.46 -8.60 -5.40
CA TRP A 135 -18.43 -9.58 -4.94
C TRP A 135 -17.91 -11.02 -5.08
N ARG A 136 -18.34 -11.87 -4.16
CA ARG A 136 -18.09 -13.32 -4.20
C ARG A 136 -19.42 -14.06 -4.28
N ASN A 137 -19.52 -15.01 -5.21
CA ASN A 137 -20.70 -15.86 -5.32
C ASN A 137 -20.67 -16.98 -4.27
N ASN A 138 -21.79 -17.16 -3.58
CA ASN A 138 -22.07 -18.26 -2.66
C ASN A 138 -23.40 -18.91 -3.05
N GLY A 139 -23.43 -19.66 -4.15
CA GLY A 139 -24.66 -20.25 -4.67
C GLY A 139 -25.66 -19.20 -5.13
N ASN A 140 -26.77 -19.07 -4.40
CA ASN A 140 -27.84 -18.12 -4.72
C ASN A 140 -27.58 -16.70 -4.19
N THR A 141 -26.50 -16.47 -3.51
CA THR A 141 -26.15 -15.16 -2.93
C THR A 141 -24.84 -14.61 -3.46
N ALA A 142 -24.70 -13.30 -3.42
CA ALA A 142 -23.47 -12.58 -3.66
C ALA A 142 -23.10 -11.75 -2.43
N THR A 143 -21.86 -11.89 -1.96
CA THR A 143 -21.39 -11.20 -0.76
C THR A 143 -20.23 -10.27 -1.11
N TYR A 144 -20.33 -9.01 -0.69
CA TYR A 144 -19.27 -8.03 -0.67
C TYR A 144 -18.62 -8.05 0.70
N SER A 145 -17.28 -8.14 0.72
CA SER A 145 -16.49 -7.96 1.93
C SER A 145 -15.62 -6.73 1.73
N PHE A 146 -16.05 -5.62 2.28
CA PHE A 146 -15.43 -4.32 2.06
C PHE A 146 -14.61 -3.90 3.28
N THR A 147 -13.32 -3.78 3.08
CA THR A 147 -12.39 -3.18 4.02
C THR A 147 -11.86 -1.92 3.35
N PRO A 148 -12.31 -0.72 3.77
CA PRO A 148 -11.76 0.52 3.24
C PRO A 148 -10.27 0.62 3.58
N GLY A 149 -9.64 1.59 2.97
CA GLY A 149 -8.26 1.91 3.29
C GLY A 149 -8.09 2.15 4.79
N TRP A 150 -6.99 1.65 5.37
CA TRP A 150 -6.58 1.92 6.75
C TRP A 150 -5.24 2.65 6.75
N PHE A 151 -4.88 3.28 7.86
CA PHE A 151 -3.69 4.08 8.01
C PHE A 151 -2.79 3.48 9.08
N ASP A 152 -1.56 3.13 8.73
CA ASP A 152 -0.63 2.44 9.65
C ASP A 152 -0.07 3.35 10.75
N GLU A 153 -0.03 4.69 10.51
CA GLU A 153 0.62 5.66 11.40
C GLU A 153 -0.32 6.82 11.79
N ILE A 154 -1.56 6.84 11.30
CA ILE A 154 -2.51 7.93 11.49
C ILE A 154 -3.77 7.39 12.16
N ALA A 155 -4.21 8.06 13.22
CA ALA A 155 -5.49 7.77 13.86
C ALA A 155 -6.66 8.35 13.05
N VAL A 156 -7.81 7.70 13.15
CA VAL A 156 -9.08 8.17 12.59
C VAL A 156 -10.06 8.36 13.74
N ASP A 157 -10.39 9.59 14.06
CA ASP A 157 -11.27 9.91 15.19
C ASP A 157 -12.70 9.44 14.96
N ASN A 158 -13.17 9.61 13.74
CA ASN A 158 -14.50 9.21 13.38
C ASN A 158 -14.56 8.62 11.97
N TYR A 159 -14.73 7.30 11.86
CA TYR A 159 -15.10 6.70 10.59
C TYR A 159 -16.62 6.55 10.48
N VAL A 160 -17.14 6.72 9.27
CA VAL A 160 -18.56 6.53 8.94
C VAL A 160 -18.65 5.74 7.64
N ILE A 161 -19.08 4.48 7.70
CA ILE A 161 -19.37 3.69 6.52
C ILE A 161 -20.88 3.64 6.33
N LYS A 162 -21.36 4.18 5.21
CA LYS A 162 -22.78 4.16 4.82
C LYS A 162 -22.94 3.22 3.65
N TRP A 163 -23.82 2.25 3.78
CA TRP A 163 -24.13 1.33 2.70
C TRP A 163 -25.61 1.38 2.37
N LYS A 164 -25.94 1.62 1.10
CA LYS A 164 -27.33 1.73 0.65
C LYS A 164 -28.09 0.42 0.93
N ALA A 165 -29.21 0.52 1.63
CA ALA A 165 -29.95 -0.64 2.15
C ALA A 165 -30.87 -1.32 1.11
N ASP A 166 -30.76 -0.96 -0.16
CA ASP A 166 -31.59 -1.50 -1.23
C ASP A 166 -31.23 -2.98 -1.49
N LYS A 167 -32.23 -3.87 -1.50
CA LYS A 167 -32.11 -5.31 -1.82
C LYS A 167 -31.13 -6.11 -0.92
N VAL A 168 -30.79 -5.58 0.26
CA VAL A 168 -29.82 -6.22 1.16
C VAL A 168 -30.49 -7.34 1.97
N ASN A 169 -29.90 -8.53 1.94
CA ASN A 169 -30.32 -9.70 2.70
C ASN A 169 -29.73 -9.77 4.10
N LEU A 170 -28.41 -9.53 4.19
CA LEU A 170 -27.66 -9.69 5.43
C LEU A 170 -26.51 -8.68 5.49
N VAL A 171 -26.27 -8.10 6.67
CA VAL A 171 -25.14 -7.25 6.97
C VAL A 171 -24.33 -7.78 8.16
N ARG A 172 -23.03 -7.60 8.12
CA ARG A 172 -22.11 -7.94 9.21
C ARG A 172 -21.02 -6.85 9.31
N PRO A 173 -20.73 -6.31 10.49
CA PRO A 173 -21.48 -6.47 11.74
C PRO A 173 -22.93 -6.06 11.58
N ALA A 174 -23.82 -6.71 12.34
CA ALA A 174 -25.26 -6.40 12.29
C ALA A 174 -25.51 -4.97 12.79
N CYS A 175 -26.26 -4.20 12.00
CA CYS A 175 -26.77 -2.89 12.39
C CYS A 175 -28.16 -2.69 11.77
N PRO A 176 -29.05 -1.88 12.39
CA PRO A 176 -30.33 -1.55 11.79
C PRO A 176 -30.15 -0.60 10.60
N ALA A 177 -31.01 -0.75 9.58
CA ALA A 177 -31.09 0.24 8.52
C ALA A 177 -31.83 1.50 9.04
N SER A 178 -31.30 2.66 8.70
CA SER A 178 -31.87 3.96 9.04
C SER A 178 -31.69 4.92 7.87
N GLY A 179 -32.77 5.65 7.52
CA GLY A 179 -32.70 6.60 6.40
C GLY A 179 -32.31 6.00 5.04
N GLY A 180 -32.57 4.70 4.84
CA GLY A 180 -32.21 4.00 3.60
C GLY A 180 -30.76 3.51 3.53
N PHE A 181 -30.04 3.52 4.66
CA PHE A 181 -28.64 3.08 4.75
C PHE A 181 -28.41 2.19 5.98
N TYR A 182 -27.49 1.26 5.86
CA TYR A 182 -26.78 0.68 6.98
C TYR A 182 -25.59 1.56 7.32
N VAL A 183 -25.39 1.89 8.61
CA VAL A 183 -24.35 2.85 9.01
C VAL A 183 -23.51 2.24 10.13
N TRP A 184 -22.19 2.17 9.92
CA TRP A 184 -21.20 1.80 10.93
C TRP A 184 -20.33 3.00 11.23
N THR A 185 -20.10 3.26 12.50
CA THR A 185 -19.29 4.38 12.98
C THR A 185 -18.35 3.93 14.09
N GLY A 186 -17.25 4.63 14.28
CA GLY A 186 -16.29 4.39 15.36
C GLY A 186 -15.03 5.18 15.14
N ALA A 187 -14.00 4.87 15.92
CA ALA A 187 -12.65 5.38 15.78
C ALA A 187 -11.72 4.22 15.41
N LEU A 188 -10.54 4.54 14.83
CA LEU A 188 -9.51 3.58 14.50
C LEU A 188 -8.17 4.10 15.00
N ASP A 189 -7.49 3.29 15.80
CA ASP A 189 -6.10 3.52 16.15
C ASP A 189 -5.19 3.24 14.92
N PRO A 190 -3.97 3.77 14.89
CA PRO A 190 -3.01 3.49 13.83
C PRO A 190 -2.84 1.97 13.59
N GLY A 191 -3.06 1.54 12.36
CA GLY A 191 -3.03 0.13 11.95
C GLY A 191 -4.34 -0.64 12.10
N ASP A 192 -5.35 -0.07 12.73
CA ASP A 192 -6.67 -0.71 12.87
C ASP A 192 -7.43 -0.76 11.55
N LYS A 193 -8.30 -1.76 11.43
CA LYS A 193 -9.09 -2.03 10.22
C LYS A 193 -10.54 -2.29 10.57
N VAL A 194 -11.42 -1.72 9.78
CA VAL A 194 -12.83 -2.04 9.82
C VAL A 194 -13.24 -2.81 8.56
N THR A 195 -14.03 -3.86 8.73
CA THR A 195 -14.55 -4.65 7.62
C THR A 195 -16.06 -4.79 7.76
N VAL A 196 -16.77 -4.49 6.69
CA VAL A 196 -18.21 -4.73 6.59
C VAL A 196 -18.50 -5.75 5.51
N ALA A 197 -19.43 -6.64 5.76
CA ALA A 197 -19.85 -7.65 4.79
C ALA A 197 -21.34 -7.55 4.52
N ILE A 198 -21.70 -7.44 3.26
CA ILE A 198 -23.08 -7.27 2.81
C ILE A 198 -23.42 -8.37 1.80
N THR A 199 -24.54 -9.05 2.03
CA THR A 199 -25.01 -10.14 1.21
C THR A 199 -26.32 -9.76 0.53
N TYR A 200 -26.41 -10.08 -0.75
CA TYR A 200 -27.55 -9.88 -1.64
C TYR A 200 -28.01 -11.20 -2.23
N ASP A 201 -29.27 -11.28 -2.67
CA ASP A 201 -29.71 -12.34 -3.54
C ASP A 201 -29.11 -12.12 -4.93
N ARG A 202 -28.56 -13.16 -5.50
CA ARG A 202 -27.92 -13.10 -6.82
C ARG A 202 -28.89 -12.73 -7.94
N SER A 203 -30.16 -13.07 -7.79
CA SER A 203 -31.23 -12.75 -8.74
C SER A 203 -31.55 -11.26 -8.85
N ASP A 204 -31.16 -10.48 -7.84
CA ASP A 204 -31.48 -9.04 -7.78
C ASP A 204 -30.60 -8.17 -8.66
N PHE A 205 -29.50 -8.72 -9.16
CA PHE A 205 -28.51 -8.01 -9.94
C PHE A 205 -28.04 -8.84 -11.14
N ASN A 206 -27.63 -8.15 -12.21
CA ASN A 206 -26.94 -8.74 -13.35
C ASN A 206 -25.43 -8.65 -13.17
N PHE A 207 -24.88 -9.43 -12.26
CA PHE A 207 -23.44 -9.39 -11.92
C PHE A 207 -22.55 -9.65 -13.13
N GLN A 208 -21.77 -8.64 -13.51
CA GLN A 208 -20.82 -8.69 -14.60
C GLN A 208 -19.41 -8.44 -14.08
N ARG A 209 -18.43 -9.24 -14.55
CA ARG A 209 -17.03 -8.97 -14.31
C ARG A 209 -16.55 -7.87 -15.26
N HIS A 210 -15.79 -6.95 -14.72
CA HIS A 210 -15.18 -5.87 -15.46
C HIS A 210 -13.73 -5.69 -15.02
N ASP A 211 -12.80 -6.12 -15.86
CA ASP A 211 -11.38 -5.97 -15.59
C ASP A 211 -10.92 -4.61 -16.15
N VAL A 212 -10.33 -3.79 -15.29
CA VAL A 212 -9.81 -2.47 -15.68
C VAL A 212 -8.42 -2.65 -16.26
N LEU A 213 -8.31 -2.60 -17.60
CA LEU A 213 -7.02 -2.64 -18.28
C LEU A 213 -6.30 -1.30 -18.07
N ARG A 214 -5.19 -1.34 -17.36
CA ARG A 214 -4.30 -0.19 -17.16
C ARG A 214 -2.97 -0.41 -17.85
N TRP A 215 -2.60 0.58 -18.65
CA TRP A 215 -1.26 0.66 -19.21
C TRP A 215 -0.34 1.37 -18.23
N ASP A 216 -0.05 0.71 -17.11
CA ASP A 216 0.90 1.24 -16.13
C ASP A 216 2.32 1.23 -16.72
N SER A 217 3.17 2.11 -16.23
CA SER A 217 4.56 2.22 -16.68
C SER A 217 5.34 0.89 -16.57
N GLU A 218 4.97 0.03 -15.62
CA GLU A 218 5.54 -1.31 -15.47
C GLU A 218 5.13 -2.24 -16.60
N VAL A 219 3.83 -2.25 -16.98
CA VAL A 219 3.33 -3.02 -18.12
C VAL A 219 3.96 -2.49 -19.41
N LEU A 220 4.00 -1.16 -19.58
CA LEU A 220 4.63 -0.54 -20.75
C LEU A 220 6.13 -0.88 -20.84
N SER A 221 6.85 -0.89 -19.72
CA SER A 221 8.27 -1.25 -19.65
C SER A 221 8.52 -2.74 -19.94
N ALA A 222 7.59 -3.61 -19.54
CA ALA A 222 7.66 -5.05 -19.84
C ALA A 222 7.55 -5.33 -21.34
N PHE A 223 6.75 -4.53 -22.08
CA PHE A 223 6.66 -4.63 -23.54
C PHE A 223 7.72 -3.82 -24.27
N ALA A 224 8.17 -2.69 -23.74
CA ALA A 224 9.19 -1.83 -24.37
C ALA A 224 10.54 -2.52 -24.49
N ARG A 225 10.95 -3.33 -23.52
CA ARG A 225 12.23 -4.05 -23.53
C ARG A 225 12.33 -5.07 -24.67
N PRO A 226 11.41 -6.05 -24.83
CA PRO A 226 11.48 -6.99 -25.94
C PRO A 226 11.32 -6.31 -27.30
N ILE A 227 10.50 -5.27 -27.42
CA ILE A 227 10.34 -4.48 -28.65
C ILE A 227 11.64 -3.77 -29.00
N ALA A 228 12.33 -3.14 -28.04
CA ALA A 228 13.62 -2.50 -28.25
C ALA A 228 14.69 -3.50 -28.72
N ILE A 229 14.74 -4.70 -28.14
CA ILE A 229 15.66 -5.77 -28.55
C ILE A 229 15.35 -6.22 -29.98
N LEU A 230 14.08 -6.37 -30.32
CA LEU A 230 13.64 -6.78 -31.66
C LEU A 230 13.99 -5.70 -32.69
N VAL A 231 13.76 -4.44 -32.40
CA VAL A 231 14.15 -3.31 -33.27
C VAL A 231 15.68 -3.25 -33.46
N LEU A 232 16.44 -3.40 -32.38
CA LEU A 232 17.90 -3.44 -32.43
C LEU A 232 18.41 -4.62 -33.28
N SER A 233 17.82 -5.80 -33.14
CA SER A 233 18.21 -6.97 -33.94
C SER A 233 17.93 -6.77 -35.43
N VAL A 234 16.76 -6.20 -35.78
CA VAL A 234 16.41 -5.85 -37.15
C VAL A 234 17.36 -4.80 -37.72
N VAL A 235 17.67 -3.76 -36.94
CA VAL A 235 18.67 -2.73 -37.38
C VAL A 235 20.03 -3.34 -37.59
N MET A 236 20.51 -4.24 -36.71
CA MET A 236 21.80 -4.91 -36.86
C MET A 236 21.84 -5.82 -38.12
N VAL A 237 20.76 -6.53 -38.43
CA VAL A 237 20.65 -7.29 -39.67
C VAL A 237 20.66 -6.38 -40.89
N PHE A 238 19.96 -5.26 -40.86
CA PHE A 238 19.94 -4.27 -41.94
C PHE A 238 21.34 -3.62 -42.16
N VAL A 239 22.04 -3.29 -41.07
CA VAL A 239 23.40 -2.79 -41.12
C VAL A 239 24.37 -3.83 -41.73
N ARG A 240 24.25 -5.12 -41.34
CA ARG A 240 25.05 -6.20 -41.96
C ARG A 240 24.76 -6.37 -43.44
N ILE A 241 23.48 -6.31 -43.85
CA ILE A 241 23.10 -6.43 -45.26
C ILE A 241 23.62 -5.23 -46.08
N LYS A 242 23.54 -4.01 -45.54
CA LYS A 242 23.98 -2.80 -46.27
C LYS A 242 25.47 -2.52 -46.23
N PHE A 243 26.17 -2.95 -45.19
CA PHE A 243 27.60 -2.61 -44.99
C PHE A 243 28.52 -3.83 -44.87
N GLY A 244 27.96 -5.06 -44.89
CA GLY A 244 28.70 -6.30 -44.76
C GLY A 244 29.64 -6.62 -45.96
N ASP A 245 29.38 -6.06 -47.14
CA ASP A 245 30.13 -6.33 -48.34
C ASP A 245 31.43 -5.49 -48.47
N LYS A 246 31.81 -4.73 -47.44
CA LYS A 246 33.01 -3.85 -47.49
C LYS A 246 34.18 -4.31 -46.60
N TYR A 247 34.05 -5.42 -45.90
CA TYR A 247 35.11 -5.91 -45.00
C TYR A 247 35.36 -7.41 -45.17
N ASP A 248 35.52 -7.84 -46.41
CA ASP A 248 36.06 -9.17 -46.68
C ASP A 248 37.26 -9.02 -47.59
N ASP A 249 38.38 -8.56 -47.00
CA ASP A 249 39.75 -8.74 -47.48
C ASP A 249 40.68 -8.39 -46.32
N GLY A 250 41.28 -9.41 -45.71
CA GLY A 250 42.43 -9.16 -44.84
C GLY A 250 42.51 -9.99 -43.58
N ASP A 251 43.11 -11.15 -43.74
CA ASP A 251 44.04 -11.75 -42.78
C ASP A 251 43.53 -12.43 -41.50
N GLY A 252 43.89 -13.70 -41.41
CA GLY A 252 43.62 -14.59 -40.29
C GLY A 252 44.29 -14.12 -39.00
N GLY A 253 43.49 -13.98 -38.00
CA GLY A 253 43.90 -13.76 -36.62
C GLY A 253 43.14 -14.69 -35.66
N TYR A 254 43.79 -15.76 -35.23
CA TYR A 254 43.37 -16.60 -34.12
C TYR A 254 43.14 -15.74 -32.88
N PHE A 255 41.92 -15.66 -32.36
CA PHE A 255 41.69 -15.22 -30.98
C PHE A 255 41.08 -16.36 -30.17
N GLY A 256 41.94 -16.84 -29.26
CA GLY A 256 41.67 -17.87 -28.29
C GLY A 256 40.53 -17.53 -27.35
N GLY A 257 39.79 -18.57 -27.00
CA GLY A 257 38.71 -18.51 -26.04
C GLY A 257 39.16 -17.96 -24.69
N ARG A 258 38.44 -16.96 -24.20
CA ARG A 258 38.42 -16.61 -22.79
C ARG A 258 37.09 -17.04 -22.20
N HIS A 259 37.19 -18.05 -21.34
CA HIS A 259 36.14 -18.44 -20.44
C HIS A 259 35.77 -17.25 -19.54
N PHE A 260 34.58 -16.71 -19.72
CA PHE A 260 33.99 -15.84 -18.72
C PHE A 260 33.34 -16.72 -17.63
N HIS A 261 34.05 -16.80 -16.50
CA HIS A 261 33.44 -17.29 -15.26
C HIS A 261 32.36 -16.30 -14.82
N GLY A 262 31.15 -16.78 -14.71
CA GLY A 262 30.01 -16.06 -14.18
C GLY A 262 30.25 -15.74 -12.71
N GLY A 263 30.43 -14.44 -12.43
CA GLY A 263 30.35 -13.90 -11.08
C GLY A 263 28.89 -13.84 -10.66
N GLY A 264 28.54 -14.64 -9.65
CA GLY A 264 27.22 -14.64 -9.03
C GLY A 264 26.91 -13.27 -8.43
N GLY A 265 25.94 -12.58 -8.98
CA GLY A 265 25.31 -11.42 -8.37
C GLY A 265 24.45 -11.90 -7.21
N CYS A 266 24.84 -11.57 -5.98
CA CYS A 266 23.98 -11.71 -4.81
C CYS A 266 22.77 -10.80 -4.97
N ALA A 267 21.66 -11.35 -5.40
CA ALA A 267 20.36 -10.74 -5.26
C ALA A 267 20.00 -10.82 -3.76
N CYS A 268 20.23 -9.75 -3.03
CA CYS A 268 19.63 -9.57 -1.73
C CYS A 268 18.13 -9.35 -1.94
N ALA A 269 17.38 -10.45 -2.01
CA ALA A 269 15.94 -10.44 -1.89
C ALA A 269 15.63 -10.20 -0.40
N CYS A 270 15.45 -8.94 -0.01
CA CYS A 270 14.70 -8.64 1.20
C CYS A 270 13.25 -8.97 0.91
N ALA A 271 12.92 -10.25 1.04
CA ALA A 271 11.55 -10.72 1.09
C ALA A 271 10.97 -10.33 2.47
N CYS A 272 10.48 -9.12 2.61
CA CYS A 272 9.46 -8.84 3.58
C CYS A 272 8.17 -9.46 3.06
N ALA A 273 8.01 -10.76 3.32
CA ALA A 273 6.77 -11.46 3.09
C ALA A 273 5.75 -10.99 4.14
N CYS A 274 5.14 -9.85 3.92
CA CYS A 274 3.86 -9.54 4.51
C CYS A 274 2.81 -10.24 3.66
N ALA A 275 2.52 -11.48 4.02
CA ALA A 275 1.36 -12.20 3.51
C ALA A 275 0.10 -11.52 4.05
N CYS A 276 -0.34 -10.43 3.42
CA CYS A 276 -1.64 -9.86 3.60
C CYS A 276 -2.55 -10.48 2.56
N ALA A 277 -3.26 -11.52 2.94
CA ALA A 277 -4.35 -12.06 2.15
C ALA A 277 -5.41 -10.98 1.95
N GLY A 278 -5.45 -10.39 0.76
CA GLY A 278 -6.64 -9.75 0.20
C GLY A 278 -7.12 -8.47 0.88
N GLY A 279 -6.31 -7.44 0.91
CA GLY A 279 -6.75 -6.08 1.23
C GLY A 279 -5.58 -5.14 0.95
N GLY A 280 -5.76 -4.23 -0.01
CA GLY A 280 -4.76 -3.21 -0.27
C GLY A 280 -4.43 -2.47 1.02
N ARG A 281 -3.17 -2.25 1.29
CA ARG A 281 -2.77 -1.34 2.35
C ARG A 281 -3.34 0.02 2.03
N ALA A 282 -4.13 0.56 2.94
CA ALA A 282 -4.45 1.95 2.95
C ALA A 282 -3.16 2.72 3.20
N GLY A 283 -2.90 3.64 2.31
CA GLY A 283 -1.63 4.30 2.31
C GLY A 283 -1.26 4.94 3.60
N CYS A 284 -0.01 4.85 3.90
CA CYS A 284 0.63 5.91 4.62
C CYS A 284 0.36 7.20 3.85
N SER A 285 -0.11 8.23 4.53
CA SER A 285 -0.03 9.57 4.00
C SER A 285 1.44 9.81 3.71
N ALA A 286 1.80 9.98 2.47
CA ALA A 286 3.12 10.43 2.12
C ALA A 286 2.99 11.88 1.71
N LYS A 287 3.65 12.75 2.45
CA LYS A 287 3.86 14.15 2.07
C LYS A 287 4.94 14.21 0.99
N ASP A 288 4.81 15.16 0.09
CA ASP A 288 5.78 15.35 -0.98
C ASP A 288 7.10 15.86 -0.38
N PHE A 289 8.16 15.06 -0.46
CA PHE A 289 9.50 15.52 -0.10
C PHE A 289 9.99 16.43 -1.24
N TYR A 290 10.01 17.72 -1.02
CA TYR A 290 10.53 18.71 -1.95
C TYR A 290 11.83 18.25 -2.60
N GLY A 291 11.79 17.82 -3.85
CA GLY A 291 12.89 17.74 -4.82
C GLY A 291 14.19 17.07 -4.37
N THR A 292 14.29 16.61 -3.16
CA THR A 292 15.45 15.89 -2.66
C THR A 292 15.38 14.44 -3.11
N LYS A 293 15.92 14.17 -4.30
CA LYS A 293 16.37 12.82 -4.63
C LYS A 293 17.28 12.37 -3.49
N LEU A 294 16.75 11.54 -2.58
CA LEU A 294 17.53 10.84 -1.59
C LEU A 294 18.49 9.91 -2.34
N SER A 295 19.68 10.41 -2.67
CA SER A 295 20.74 9.53 -3.13
C SER A 295 21.15 8.68 -1.94
N SER A 296 21.22 7.36 -2.11
CA SER A 296 21.69 6.41 -1.10
C SER A 296 23.03 6.83 -0.47
N ALA A 297 23.84 7.62 -1.17
CA ALA A 297 25.08 8.21 -0.70
C ALA A 297 24.86 9.28 0.39
N ARG A 298 23.82 10.12 0.28
CA ARG A 298 23.51 11.15 1.30
C ARG A 298 22.94 10.54 2.57
N VAL A 299 22.11 9.51 2.45
CA VAL A 299 21.57 8.79 3.62
C VAL A 299 22.70 8.10 4.37
N ARG A 300 23.63 7.42 3.68
CA ARG A 300 24.80 6.80 4.32
C ARG A 300 25.75 7.82 4.97
N ALA A 301 25.94 8.99 4.36
CA ALA A 301 26.76 10.05 4.94
C ALA A 301 26.15 10.63 6.22
N ARG A 302 24.81 10.77 6.28
CA ARG A 302 24.10 11.29 7.44
C ARG A 302 24.09 10.29 8.59
N LEU A 303 23.77 9.01 8.31
CA LEU A 303 23.87 7.91 9.28
C LEU A 303 25.29 7.78 9.88
N LYS A 304 26.33 7.94 9.05
CA LYS A 304 27.70 7.86 9.51
C LYS A 304 28.11 9.04 10.39
N LYS A 305 27.49 10.20 10.19
CA LYS A 305 27.68 11.40 11.02
C LYS A 305 26.98 11.23 12.38
N GLU A 306 25.73 10.79 12.39
CA GLU A 306 24.96 10.53 13.61
C GLU A 306 25.61 9.46 14.48
N LEU A 307 26.04 8.34 13.89
CA LEU A 307 26.78 7.28 14.62
C LEU A 307 28.12 7.75 15.19
N LYS A 308 28.74 8.78 14.64
CA LYS A 308 29.98 9.34 15.15
C LYS A 308 29.71 10.33 16.29
N GLU A 309 28.64 11.10 16.20
CA GLU A 309 28.19 12.03 17.26
C GLU A 309 27.72 11.25 18.50
N ASP A 310 27.01 10.11 18.31
CA ASP A 310 26.58 9.24 19.40
C ASP A 310 27.78 8.57 20.09
N ALA A 311 28.78 8.10 19.33
CA ALA A 311 29.98 7.50 19.89
C ALA A 311 30.88 8.51 20.65
N GLU A 312 30.88 9.79 20.27
CA GLU A 312 31.58 10.85 20.95
C GLU A 312 30.82 11.29 22.24
N SER A 313 29.50 11.13 22.28
CA SER A 313 28.68 11.44 23.47
C SER A 313 28.73 10.33 24.54
N GLU A 314 28.99 9.08 24.17
CA GLU A 314 29.19 7.98 25.11
C GLU A 314 30.62 7.93 25.71
N ALA A 315 31.55 8.69 25.14
CA ALA A 315 32.96 8.72 25.58
C ALA A 315 33.27 9.88 26.55
N LEU A 316 32.28 10.73 26.89
CA LEU A 316 32.36 11.85 27.84
C LEU A 316 31.57 11.56 29.13
#